data_31ecf15699867fa5747c37c6e26e0775
#
_entry.id   31ecf15699867fa5747c37c6e26e0775
#
_cell.length_a   1.000
_cell.length_b   1.000
_cell.length_c   1.000
_cell.angle_alpha   90.00
_cell.angle_beta   90.00
_cell.angle_gamma   90.00
#
_symmetry.space_group_name_H-M   'P 1'
#
loop_
_entity.id
_entity.type
_entity.pdbx_description
1 polymer ?
#
loop_
_entity_poly.entity_id
_entity_poly.type
_entity_poly.pdbx_seq_one_letter_code
_entity_poly.pdbx_strand_id
1 'polypeptide(L)'
;MIEAKNGARVLVLNAMGRIFMDPLDDPFAAVERELDACPLRQAADAIIVDIHGEATSEKQAMGHFCDGRASLVVGTHTHVPTADHQILPRGTAYISDVGMTGDYDSVIGMDKEEPLARFLRKISGARFEPAVGEATLCAFAVETDDASGLARRVAVVRLGGRLEEARPKFWE
;
A
#
# COMPACT_ATOMS: atom_id res chain seq x y z
N MET A 1 -5.32 -14.22 8.44
CA MET A 1 -6.28 -13.67 9.42
C MET A 1 -5.53 -13.21 10.65
N ILE A 2 -5.82 -12.00 11.13
CA ILE A 2 -5.24 -11.39 12.34
C ILE A 2 -6.41 -10.96 13.23
N GLU A 3 -6.27 -11.11 14.54
CA GLU A 3 -7.19 -10.54 15.51
C GLU A 3 -6.62 -9.23 16.05
N ALA A 4 -7.37 -8.15 15.92
CA ALA A 4 -7.01 -6.85 16.46
C ALA A 4 -7.27 -6.80 17.97
N LYS A 5 -6.67 -5.79 18.68
CA LYS A 5 -6.81 -5.64 20.13
C LYS A 5 -8.25 -5.50 20.62
N ASN A 6 -9.16 -5.03 19.78
CA ASN A 6 -10.60 -4.91 20.05
C ASN A 6 -11.40 -6.17 19.68
N GLY A 7 -10.73 -7.26 19.29
CA GLY A 7 -11.34 -8.51 18.89
C GLY A 7 -11.78 -8.56 17.41
N ALA A 8 -11.61 -7.50 16.64
CA ALA A 8 -11.96 -7.51 15.23
C ALA A 8 -11.05 -8.44 14.41
N ARG A 9 -11.62 -9.21 13.51
CA ARG A 9 -10.92 -10.14 12.62
C ARG A 9 -10.53 -9.40 11.34
N VAL A 10 -9.25 -9.33 11.05
CA VAL A 10 -8.72 -8.64 9.89
C VAL A 10 -8.02 -9.64 8.97
N LEU A 11 -8.53 -9.79 7.74
CA LEU A 11 -7.84 -10.52 6.69
C LEU A 11 -6.82 -9.58 6.04
N VAL A 12 -5.56 -10.00 5.96
CA VAL A 12 -4.51 -9.28 5.23
C VAL A 12 -4.00 -10.20 4.14
N LEU A 13 -4.06 -9.72 2.91
CA LEU A 13 -3.55 -10.38 1.71
C LEU A 13 -2.41 -9.54 1.13
N ASN A 14 -1.36 -10.20 0.64
CA ASN A 14 -0.36 -9.58 -0.21
C ASN A 14 -0.31 -10.33 -1.52
N ALA A 15 -0.42 -9.61 -2.64
CA ALA A 15 -0.32 -10.17 -3.98
C ALA A 15 0.68 -9.35 -4.79
N MET A 16 1.49 -10.02 -5.63
CA MET A 16 2.43 -9.35 -6.52
C MET A 16 1.84 -9.22 -7.92
N GLY A 17 1.87 -7.99 -8.47
CA GLY A 17 1.52 -7.71 -9.86
C GLY A 17 2.47 -8.41 -10.84
N ARG A 18 2.07 -8.48 -12.12
CA ARG A 18 2.83 -9.18 -13.17
C ARG A 18 3.38 -8.26 -14.26
N ILE A 19 2.80 -7.05 -14.39
CA ILE A 19 3.22 -6.09 -15.43
C ILE A 19 4.56 -5.47 -15.03
N PHE A 20 5.60 -5.72 -15.83
CA PHE A 20 7.00 -5.34 -15.57
C PHE A 20 7.59 -5.98 -14.30
N MET A 21 6.99 -7.06 -13.84
CA MET A 21 7.42 -7.85 -12.68
C MET A 21 7.67 -9.30 -13.09
N ASP A 22 8.15 -10.15 -12.16
CA ASP A 22 8.30 -11.56 -12.42
C ASP A 22 6.94 -12.22 -12.71
N PRO A 23 6.87 -13.13 -13.72
CA PRO A 23 5.62 -13.76 -14.15
C PRO A 23 5.18 -14.87 -13.17
N LEU A 24 4.72 -14.50 -12.00
CA LEU A 24 4.12 -15.41 -11.02
C LEU A 24 2.67 -15.78 -11.39
N ASP A 25 1.98 -16.46 -10.50
CA ASP A 25 0.56 -16.80 -10.65
C ASP A 25 -0.31 -15.54 -10.75
N ASP A 26 -1.52 -15.69 -11.29
CA ASP A 26 -2.46 -14.59 -11.49
C ASP A 26 -2.89 -13.97 -10.15
N PRO A 27 -2.52 -12.69 -9.87
CA PRO A 27 -2.86 -12.03 -8.62
C PRO A 27 -4.36 -11.81 -8.44
N PHE A 28 -5.12 -11.61 -9.52
CA PHE A 28 -6.56 -11.43 -9.46
C PHE A 28 -7.26 -12.72 -9.07
N ALA A 29 -6.90 -13.84 -9.68
CA ALA A 29 -7.43 -15.15 -9.33
C ALA A 29 -7.05 -15.56 -7.89
N ALA A 30 -5.85 -15.21 -7.43
CA ALA A 30 -5.41 -15.46 -6.06
C ALA A 30 -6.25 -14.65 -5.05
N VAL A 31 -6.41 -13.35 -5.28
CA VAL A 31 -7.21 -12.46 -4.42
C VAL A 31 -8.69 -12.87 -4.43
N GLU A 32 -9.25 -13.21 -5.61
CA GLU A 32 -10.64 -13.67 -5.72
C GLU A 32 -10.91 -14.88 -4.83
N ARG A 33 -10.07 -15.90 -4.93
CA ARG A 33 -10.20 -17.12 -4.11
C ARG A 33 -10.22 -16.82 -2.62
N GLU A 34 -9.37 -15.92 -2.15
CA GLU A 34 -9.30 -15.55 -0.72
C GLU A 34 -10.50 -14.70 -0.29
N LEU A 35 -10.98 -13.78 -1.14
CA LEU A 35 -12.18 -12.99 -0.87
C LEU A 35 -13.45 -13.84 -0.86
N ASP A 36 -13.54 -14.86 -1.70
CA ASP A 36 -14.67 -15.81 -1.73
C ASP A 36 -14.65 -16.73 -0.51
N ALA A 37 -13.46 -17.17 -0.08
CA ALA A 37 -13.30 -18.00 1.11
C ALA A 37 -13.52 -17.22 2.42
N CYS A 38 -13.30 -15.91 2.41
CA CYS A 38 -13.39 -15.06 3.59
C CYS A 38 -14.16 -13.75 3.29
N PRO A 39 -15.49 -13.83 3.06
CA PRO A 39 -16.28 -12.64 2.72
C PRO A 39 -16.31 -11.61 3.84
N LEU A 40 -16.22 -10.32 3.46
CA LEU A 40 -16.31 -9.18 4.36
C LEU A 40 -17.63 -9.22 5.16
N ARG A 41 -17.56 -8.99 6.46
CA ARG A 41 -18.65 -9.05 7.46
C ARG A 41 -19.24 -10.43 7.73
N GLN A 42 -18.87 -11.45 7.00
CA GLN A 42 -19.23 -12.84 7.32
C GLN A 42 -18.08 -13.56 8.05
N ALA A 43 -16.90 -13.54 7.46
CA ALA A 43 -15.71 -14.21 8.00
C ALA A 43 -14.62 -13.24 8.51
N ALA A 44 -14.58 -12.01 8.00
CA ALA A 44 -13.70 -10.95 8.46
C ALA A 44 -14.47 -9.65 8.73
N ASP A 45 -14.01 -8.87 9.70
CA ASP A 45 -14.58 -7.55 10.04
C ASP A 45 -13.95 -6.44 9.20
N ALA A 46 -12.71 -6.64 8.74
CA ALA A 46 -12.04 -5.83 7.73
C ALA A 46 -11.16 -6.70 6.84
N ILE A 47 -10.95 -6.27 5.59
CA ILE A 47 -10.08 -6.94 4.62
C ILE A 47 -9.13 -5.90 4.01
N ILE A 48 -7.84 -6.20 4.05
CA ILE A 48 -6.76 -5.39 3.46
C ILE A 48 -6.09 -6.21 2.37
N VAL A 49 -6.05 -5.66 1.17
CA VAL A 49 -5.32 -6.22 0.02
C VAL A 49 -4.14 -5.30 -0.29
N ASP A 50 -2.93 -5.78 -0.08
CA ASP A 50 -1.69 -5.13 -0.52
C ASP A 50 -1.32 -5.67 -1.90
N ILE A 51 -1.35 -4.81 -2.90
CA ILE A 51 -0.91 -5.11 -4.27
C ILE A 51 0.48 -4.51 -4.51
N HIS A 52 1.49 -5.38 -4.46
CA HIS A 52 2.87 -5.02 -4.74
C HIS A 52 3.15 -5.09 -6.23
N GLY A 53 3.29 -3.96 -6.91
CA GLY A 53 3.44 -3.95 -8.36
C GLY A 53 3.94 -2.63 -8.93
N GLU A 54 4.63 -2.71 -10.08
CA GLU A 54 5.15 -1.56 -10.81
C GLU A 54 4.02 -0.78 -11.51
N ALA A 55 3.15 -1.48 -12.25
CA ALA A 55 2.17 -0.83 -13.10
C ALA A 55 0.99 -0.24 -12.33
N THR A 56 0.85 1.08 -12.37
CA THR A 56 -0.28 1.80 -11.76
C THR A 56 -1.63 1.28 -12.26
N SER A 57 -1.74 0.95 -13.57
CA SER A 57 -2.97 0.40 -14.15
C SER A 57 -3.38 -0.93 -13.54
N GLU A 58 -2.43 -1.81 -13.24
CA GLU A 58 -2.70 -3.10 -12.59
C GLU A 58 -3.15 -2.90 -11.13
N LYS A 59 -2.50 -1.97 -10.40
CA LYS A 59 -2.91 -1.59 -9.04
C LYS A 59 -4.32 -1.01 -9.01
N GLN A 60 -4.65 -0.09 -9.93
CA GLN A 60 -6.00 0.47 -10.05
C GLN A 60 -7.04 -0.59 -10.42
N ALA A 61 -6.70 -1.49 -11.34
CA ALA A 61 -7.58 -2.61 -11.71
C ALA A 61 -7.88 -3.51 -10.50
N MET A 62 -6.87 -3.81 -9.65
CA MET A 62 -7.08 -4.54 -8.40
C MET A 62 -8.00 -3.77 -7.44
N GLY A 63 -7.83 -2.46 -7.32
CA GLY A 63 -8.73 -1.60 -6.54
C GLY A 63 -10.19 -1.75 -6.97
N HIS A 64 -10.47 -1.59 -8.26
CA HIS A 64 -11.84 -1.74 -8.81
C HIS A 64 -12.37 -3.17 -8.73
N PHE A 65 -11.50 -4.17 -8.90
CA PHE A 65 -11.86 -5.58 -8.77
C PHE A 65 -12.34 -5.92 -7.35
N CYS A 66 -11.68 -5.35 -6.33
CA CYS A 66 -12.03 -5.56 -4.92
C CYS A 66 -13.11 -4.60 -4.40
N ASP A 67 -13.57 -3.63 -5.21
CA ASP A 67 -14.47 -2.57 -4.76
C ASP A 67 -15.81 -3.13 -4.22
N GLY A 68 -16.11 -2.82 -2.97
CA GLY A 68 -17.25 -3.36 -2.21
C GLY A 68 -17.04 -4.74 -1.60
N ARG A 69 -15.84 -5.36 -1.78
CA ARG A 69 -15.48 -6.68 -1.24
C ARG A 69 -14.34 -6.62 -0.22
N ALA A 70 -13.55 -5.55 -0.24
CA ALA A 70 -12.47 -5.29 0.69
C ALA A 70 -12.64 -3.91 1.35
N SER A 71 -12.09 -3.75 2.56
CA SER A 71 -12.06 -2.45 3.24
C SER A 71 -11.04 -1.50 2.62
N LEU A 72 -9.90 -2.06 2.19
CA LEU A 72 -8.76 -1.34 1.65
C LEU A 72 -8.05 -2.16 0.59
N VAL A 73 -7.71 -1.51 -0.53
CA VAL A 73 -6.66 -1.95 -1.45
C VAL A 73 -5.55 -0.91 -1.43
N VAL A 74 -4.35 -1.31 -1.00
CA VAL A 74 -3.18 -0.46 -0.89
C VAL A 74 -2.10 -0.94 -1.85
N GLY A 75 -1.61 -0.04 -2.70
CA GLY A 75 -0.46 -0.32 -3.55
C GLY A 75 0.87 -0.09 -2.83
N THR A 76 1.87 -0.86 -3.21
CA THR A 76 3.26 -0.73 -2.77
C THR A 76 4.21 -0.95 -3.95
N HIS A 77 5.49 -0.76 -3.79
CA HIS A 77 6.60 -0.98 -4.73
C HIS A 77 7.40 0.28 -5.07
N THR A 78 6.77 1.40 -5.37
CA THR A 78 7.48 2.58 -5.91
C THR A 78 8.29 3.34 -4.86
N HIS A 79 8.06 3.06 -3.59
CA HIS A 79 8.67 3.70 -2.43
C HIS A 79 8.27 5.17 -2.24
N VAL A 80 7.37 5.71 -3.05
CA VAL A 80 6.88 7.09 -2.93
C VAL A 80 5.37 7.13 -2.76
N PRO A 81 4.85 7.97 -1.83
CA PRO A 81 3.40 8.05 -1.62
C PRO A 81 2.74 8.77 -2.80
N THR A 82 1.69 8.15 -3.36
CA THR A 82 0.91 8.74 -4.44
C THR A 82 -0.21 9.65 -3.92
N ALA A 83 -0.74 10.50 -4.79
CA ALA A 83 -1.75 11.51 -4.43
C ALA A 83 -3.19 11.08 -4.77
N ASP A 84 -3.40 9.85 -5.19
CA ASP A 84 -4.66 9.34 -5.76
C ASP A 84 -5.57 8.63 -4.76
N HIS A 85 -5.32 8.80 -3.46
CA HIS A 85 -6.11 8.16 -2.42
C HIS A 85 -7.58 8.57 -2.46
N GLN A 86 -8.46 7.59 -2.37
CA GLN A 86 -9.91 7.78 -2.49
C GLN A 86 -10.69 6.64 -1.84
N ILE A 87 -11.99 6.84 -1.70
CA ILE A 87 -12.95 5.76 -1.50
C ILE A 87 -13.61 5.49 -2.85
N LEU A 88 -13.51 4.26 -3.33
CA LEU A 88 -14.11 3.83 -4.58
C LEU A 88 -15.64 3.78 -4.48
N PRO A 89 -16.37 3.77 -5.62
CA PRO A 89 -17.84 3.93 -5.63
C PRO A 89 -18.62 2.92 -4.78
N ARG A 90 -18.09 1.72 -4.53
CA ARG A 90 -18.74 0.69 -3.70
C ARG A 90 -18.18 0.62 -2.28
N GLY A 91 -17.28 1.56 -1.91
CA GLY A 91 -16.86 1.78 -0.53
C GLY A 91 -15.49 1.22 -0.16
N THR A 92 -14.71 0.67 -1.07
CA THR A 92 -13.34 0.24 -0.78
C THR A 92 -12.39 1.44 -0.79
N ALA A 93 -11.57 1.60 0.26
CA ALA A 93 -10.48 2.56 0.26
C ALA A 93 -9.38 2.15 -0.72
N TYR A 94 -8.76 3.12 -1.40
CA TYR A 94 -7.72 2.84 -2.39
C TYR A 94 -6.62 3.91 -2.40
N ILE A 95 -5.39 3.46 -2.61
CA ILE A 95 -4.22 4.29 -2.96
C ILE A 95 -3.25 3.47 -3.80
N SER A 96 -2.70 4.07 -4.88
CA SER A 96 -1.77 3.36 -5.80
C SER A 96 -0.43 3.00 -5.16
N ASP A 97 0.10 3.83 -4.28
CA ASP A 97 1.28 3.50 -3.48
C ASP A 97 1.27 4.29 -2.17
N VAL A 98 1.47 3.58 -1.06
CA VAL A 98 1.49 4.21 0.27
C VAL A 98 2.82 4.88 0.58
N GLY A 99 3.86 4.58 -0.21
CA GLY A 99 5.22 5.04 0.01
C GLY A 99 6.00 4.16 0.99
N MET A 100 7.23 4.54 1.26
CA MET A 100 8.09 3.87 2.22
C MET A 100 8.08 4.55 3.59
N THR A 101 8.42 3.81 4.63
CA THR A 101 8.87 4.39 5.89
C THR A 101 10.40 4.42 5.84
N GLY A 102 10.98 5.59 5.64
CA GLY A 102 12.43 5.72 5.44
C GLY A 102 12.88 7.14 5.16
N ASP A 103 14.17 7.29 4.93
CA ASP A 103 14.78 8.57 4.57
C ASP A 103 14.48 8.92 3.11
N TYR A 104 13.80 10.04 2.91
CA TYR A 104 13.48 10.56 1.57
C TYR A 104 14.59 11.45 0.97
N ASP A 105 15.70 11.69 1.70
CA ASP A 105 16.94 12.21 1.13
C ASP A 105 17.82 11.09 0.53
N SER A 106 17.23 10.26 -0.26
CA SER A 106 17.76 9.00 -0.76
C SER A 106 17.31 8.74 -2.19
N VAL A 107 17.80 7.67 -2.79
CA VAL A 107 17.20 7.09 -4.01
C VAL A 107 16.42 5.84 -3.59
N ILE A 108 15.11 5.97 -3.47
CA ILE A 108 14.19 4.93 -3.01
C ILE A 108 14.60 4.22 -1.71
N GLY A 109 15.18 4.98 -0.76
CA GLY A 109 15.66 4.46 0.52
C GLY A 109 17.13 4.03 0.54
N MET A 110 17.84 4.07 -0.59
CA MET A 110 19.27 3.81 -0.67
C MET A 110 20.05 5.10 -0.63
N ASP A 111 21.24 5.09 -0.01
CA ASP A 111 22.19 6.20 -0.10
C ASP A 111 22.38 6.62 -1.57
N LYS A 112 22.44 7.93 -1.80
CA LYS A 112 22.37 8.52 -3.15
C LYS A 112 23.57 8.23 -4.04
N GLU A 113 24.74 8.03 -3.47
CA GLU A 113 26.00 8.03 -4.23
C GLU A 113 26.06 6.89 -5.25
N GLU A 114 25.84 5.65 -4.82
CA GLU A 114 25.94 4.50 -5.70
C GLU A 114 24.82 4.42 -6.75
N PRO A 115 23.52 4.61 -6.40
CA PRO A 115 22.45 4.65 -7.40
C PRO A 115 22.68 5.72 -8.46
N LEU A 116 23.04 6.94 -8.04
CA LEU A 116 23.34 8.04 -8.97
C LEU A 116 24.52 7.70 -9.87
N ALA A 117 25.60 7.16 -9.31
CA ALA A 117 26.78 6.75 -10.09
C ALA A 117 26.45 5.70 -11.15
N ARG A 118 25.57 4.72 -10.85
CA ARG A 118 25.10 3.71 -11.81
C ARG A 118 24.34 4.31 -12.99
N PHE A 119 23.43 5.24 -12.73
CA PHE A 119 22.71 5.93 -13.80
C PHE A 119 23.66 6.75 -14.69
N LEU A 120 24.61 7.48 -14.08
CA LEU A 120 25.52 8.34 -14.82
C LEU A 120 26.61 7.57 -15.57
N ARG A 121 27.21 6.58 -14.93
CA ARG A 121 28.36 5.84 -15.46
C ARG A 121 27.99 4.55 -16.16
N LYS A 122 26.77 4.03 -15.93
CA LYS A 122 26.27 2.74 -16.43
C LYS A 122 27.12 1.54 -15.98
N ILE A 123 27.82 1.67 -14.89
CA ILE A 123 28.71 0.66 -14.31
C ILE A 123 28.37 0.58 -12.80
N SER A 124 28.22 -0.63 -12.31
CA SER A 124 28.05 -0.91 -10.89
C SER A 124 29.41 -0.76 -10.19
N GLY A 125 29.48 0.04 -9.15
CA GLY A 125 30.68 0.23 -8.33
C GLY A 125 30.64 -0.57 -7.04
N ALA A 126 29.79 -0.16 -6.11
CA ALA A 126 29.65 -0.76 -4.79
C ALA A 126 28.29 -1.44 -4.61
N ARG A 127 28.04 -2.03 -3.43
CA ARG A 127 26.70 -2.45 -3.03
C ARG A 127 25.88 -1.22 -2.64
N PHE A 128 24.57 -1.34 -2.78
CA PHE A 128 23.65 -0.34 -2.22
C PHE A 128 23.68 -0.42 -0.70
N GLU A 129 23.79 0.75 -0.06
CA GLU A 129 23.66 0.92 1.37
C GLU A 129 22.35 1.63 1.68
N PRO A 130 21.62 1.26 2.74
CA PRO A 130 20.44 2.00 3.18
C PRO A 130 20.80 3.44 3.57
N ALA A 131 19.97 4.41 3.21
CA ALA A 131 20.07 5.75 3.75
C ALA A 131 19.72 5.74 5.25
N VAL A 132 20.49 6.49 6.04
CA VAL A 132 20.41 6.49 7.51
C VAL A 132 20.01 7.84 8.11
N GLY A 133 19.48 8.75 7.28
CA GLY A 133 18.97 10.04 7.72
C GLY A 133 17.63 9.95 8.43
N GLU A 134 16.99 11.09 8.66
CA GLU A 134 15.71 11.16 9.34
C GLU A 134 14.59 10.53 8.50
N ALA A 135 13.92 9.52 9.05
CA ALA A 135 12.88 8.79 8.35
C ALA A 135 11.54 9.54 8.38
N THR A 136 10.83 9.55 7.26
CA THR A 136 9.39 9.86 7.21
C THR A 136 8.60 8.56 7.34
N LEU A 137 7.68 8.50 8.29
CA LEU A 137 6.65 7.47 8.33
C LEU A 137 5.58 7.82 7.29
N CYS A 138 5.44 6.99 6.26
CA CYS A 138 4.30 7.03 5.35
C CYS A 138 3.32 5.91 5.67
N ALA A 139 2.02 6.26 5.76
CA ALA A 139 0.95 5.30 5.98
C ALA A 139 -0.37 5.81 5.39
N PHE A 140 -1.38 4.96 5.37
CA PHE A 140 -2.73 5.30 4.94
C PHE A 140 -3.72 4.91 6.03
N ALA A 141 -4.39 5.91 6.60
CA ALA A 141 -5.40 5.72 7.63
C ALA A 141 -6.78 5.53 6.99
N VAL A 142 -7.46 4.49 7.41
CA VAL A 142 -8.82 4.14 6.95
C VAL A 142 -9.70 3.94 8.18
N GLU A 143 -10.83 4.65 8.23
CA GLU A 143 -11.91 4.37 9.16
C GLU A 143 -13.00 3.59 8.43
N THR A 144 -13.36 2.43 8.96
CA THR A 144 -14.39 1.55 8.39
C THR A 144 -15.72 1.72 9.12
N ASP A 145 -16.79 1.41 8.41
CA ASP A 145 -18.12 1.26 8.99
C ASP A 145 -18.26 -0.12 9.64
N ASP A 146 -18.65 -0.18 10.90
CA ASP A 146 -18.77 -1.43 11.65
C ASP A 146 -19.83 -2.39 11.07
N ALA A 147 -20.84 -1.87 10.39
CA ALA A 147 -21.90 -2.72 9.81
C ALA A 147 -21.48 -3.33 8.48
N SER A 148 -20.79 -2.58 7.64
CA SER A 148 -20.39 -3.03 6.29
C SER A 148 -18.94 -3.48 6.18
N GLY A 149 -18.04 -3.04 7.06
CA GLY A 149 -16.60 -3.21 6.95
C GLY A 149 -15.94 -2.35 5.85
N LEU A 150 -16.71 -1.52 5.15
CA LEU A 150 -16.25 -0.65 4.08
C LEU A 150 -15.74 0.69 4.62
N ALA A 151 -14.94 1.40 3.83
CA ALA A 151 -14.34 2.66 4.24
C ALA A 151 -15.37 3.79 4.33
N ARG A 152 -15.28 4.59 5.39
CA ARG A 152 -16.04 5.83 5.61
C ARG A 152 -15.19 7.06 5.43
N ARG A 153 -13.94 7.01 5.91
CA ARG A 153 -12.97 8.10 5.84
C ARG A 153 -11.59 7.54 5.54
N VAL A 154 -10.83 8.31 4.77
CA VAL A 154 -9.46 7.98 4.42
C VAL A 154 -8.58 9.21 4.56
N ALA A 155 -7.34 9.03 4.93
CA ALA A 155 -6.33 10.09 4.93
C ALA A 155 -4.92 9.50 4.82
N VAL A 156 -4.03 10.23 4.18
CA VAL A 156 -2.61 9.92 4.20
C VAL A 156 -2.01 10.31 5.55
N VAL A 157 -1.01 9.55 5.98
CA VAL A 157 -0.19 9.84 7.16
C VAL A 157 1.24 10.05 6.68
N ARG A 158 1.83 11.19 7.02
CA ARG A 158 3.25 11.47 6.82
C ARG A 158 3.77 12.16 8.07
N LEU A 159 4.70 11.54 8.78
CA LEU A 159 5.22 12.05 10.04
C LEU A 159 6.75 11.98 10.05
N GLY A 160 7.38 13.07 10.48
CA GLY A 160 8.82 13.21 10.55
C GLY A 160 9.51 13.35 9.18
N GLY A 161 10.82 13.41 9.18
CA GLY A 161 11.66 13.47 7.98
C GLY A 161 11.38 14.66 7.08
N ARG A 162 11.48 14.45 5.76
CA ARG A 162 11.52 15.54 4.76
C ARG A 162 10.18 15.83 4.08
N LEU A 163 9.27 14.86 4.05
CA LEU A 163 8.00 15.09 3.37
C LEU A 163 7.08 15.98 4.21
N GLU A 164 6.26 16.78 3.54
CA GLU A 164 5.23 17.59 4.20
C GLU A 164 4.36 16.73 5.11
N GLU A 165 4.26 17.12 6.38
CA GLU A 165 3.47 16.40 7.36
C GLU A 165 1.99 16.34 6.96
N ALA A 166 1.38 15.19 7.20
CA ALA A 166 -0.05 14.98 7.04
C ALA A 166 -0.57 14.06 8.14
N ARG A 167 -1.68 14.46 8.76
CA ARG A 167 -2.36 13.70 9.81
C ARG A 167 -3.84 13.58 9.51
N PRO A 168 -4.46 12.42 9.77
CA PRO A 168 -5.90 12.27 9.64
C PRO A 168 -6.64 13.20 10.58
N LYS A 169 -7.51 14.06 10.05
CA LYS A 169 -8.36 14.93 10.88
C LYS A 169 -9.34 14.16 11.78
N PHE A 170 -9.59 12.91 11.48
CA PHE A 170 -10.47 12.04 12.26
C PHE A 170 -9.77 11.30 13.42
N TRP A 171 -8.50 11.61 13.67
CA TRP A 171 -7.79 11.21 14.89
C TRP A 171 -7.90 12.25 16.02
N GLU A 172 -8.41 13.44 15.70
CA GLU A 172 -8.73 14.51 16.65
C GLU A 172 -10.15 14.28 17.20
#